data_41be37a983f636e5fc5fdcaa26f15c72
#
_entry.id   41be37a983f636e5fc5fdcaa26f15c72
#
_cell.length_a   1.000
_cell.length_b   1.000
_cell.length_c   1.000
_cell.angle_alpha   90.00
_cell.angle_beta   90.00
_cell.angle_gamma   90.00
#
_symmetry.space_group_name_H-M   'P 1'
#
loop_
_entity.id
_entity.type
_entity.pdbx_description
1 polymer ?
#
loop_
_entity_poly.entity_id
_entity_poly.type
_entity_poly.pdbx_seq_one_letter_code
_entity_poly.pdbx_strand_id
1 'polypeptide(L)'
;MYQAIRRHAAADAVIASCTSSIDAEDLAALTERPELLVIAHPFQPVHMLPLVEVVRHERTAQSTVDRTMALLETLHRQVVVLNRSVPGFLVNRFAQALFRESIYLMEQGVASAADIDRAIQYAMGMRYASIGLLEYYDAVGFELEKAIAENVYPDLCDTKEIQHTTLEGLASGKTGQAAGHGLYDWSQKDADDFRRRKQSPYFAGVKEWTMPE
;
A
#
# COMPACT_ATOMS: atom_id res chain seq x y z
N MET A 1 -14.99 -12.54 18.18
CA MET A 1 -13.52 -12.70 18.29
C MET A 1 -12.93 -11.75 19.34
N TYR A 2 -13.02 -10.42 19.22
CA TYR A 2 -12.39 -9.48 20.17
C TYR A 2 -12.84 -9.63 21.62
N GLN A 3 -14.11 -9.83 21.89
CA GLN A 3 -14.60 -10.15 23.25
C GLN A 3 -14.00 -11.43 23.82
N ALA A 4 -13.79 -12.47 22.98
CA ALA A 4 -13.14 -13.71 23.42
C ALA A 4 -11.66 -13.48 23.77
N ILE A 5 -10.94 -12.68 22.94
CA ILE A 5 -9.56 -12.28 23.23
C ILE A 5 -9.49 -11.54 24.59
N ARG A 6 -10.40 -10.57 24.82
CA ARG A 6 -10.41 -9.80 26.06
C ARG A 6 -10.60 -10.63 27.32
N ARG A 7 -11.35 -11.73 27.25
CA ARG A 7 -11.54 -12.63 28.41
C ARG A 7 -10.26 -13.35 28.84
N HIS A 8 -9.30 -13.50 27.94
CA HIS A 8 -8.07 -14.28 28.19
C HIS A 8 -6.79 -13.44 28.14
N ALA A 9 -6.85 -12.24 27.61
CA ALA A 9 -5.72 -11.31 27.55
C ALA A 9 -5.61 -10.51 28.87
N ALA A 10 -4.41 -10.02 29.16
CA ALA A 10 -4.20 -9.07 30.25
C ALA A 10 -5.12 -7.85 30.09
N ALA A 11 -5.55 -7.27 31.19
CA ALA A 11 -6.52 -6.17 31.19
C ALA A 11 -6.05 -4.94 30.38
N ASP A 12 -4.74 -4.72 30.30
CA ASP A 12 -4.08 -3.63 29.58
C ASP A 12 -3.49 -4.07 28.23
N ALA A 13 -3.73 -5.31 27.77
CA ALA A 13 -3.21 -5.80 26.52
C ALA A 13 -3.76 -4.99 25.33
N VAL A 14 -2.88 -4.55 24.45
CA VAL A 14 -3.24 -3.95 23.16
C VAL A 14 -3.71 -5.05 22.21
N ILE A 15 -4.80 -4.82 21.52
CA ILE A 15 -5.23 -5.63 20.37
C ILE A 15 -4.84 -4.89 19.11
N ALA A 16 -3.90 -5.44 18.34
CA ALA A 16 -3.50 -4.94 17.04
C ALA A 16 -4.10 -5.81 15.93
N SER A 17 -5.00 -5.26 15.14
CA SER A 17 -5.60 -5.93 13.99
C SER A 17 -4.70 -5.80 12.75
N CYS A 18 -4.51 -6.87 11.99
CA CYS A 18 -3.76 -6.86 10.72
C CYS A 18 -4.69 -6.70 9.49
N THR A 19 -5.91 -6.23 9.67
CA THR A 19 -6.82 -6.02 8.54
C THR A 19 -6.28 -5.00 7.55
N SER A 20 -6.55 -5.22 6.26
CA SER A 20 -6.21 -4.30 5.17
C SER A 20 -7.41 -3.50 4.65
N SER A 21 -8.65 -3.81 5.12
CA SER A 21 -9.86 -3.32 4.47
C SER A 21 -10.99 -2.94 5.42
N ILE A 22 -10.98 -3.45 6.68
CA ILE A 22 -12.04 -3.15 7.63
C ILE A 22 -11.72 -1.82 8.30
N ASP A 23 -12.73 -0.96 8.40
CA ASP A 23 -12.59 0.34 9.04
C ASP A 23 -12.25 0.20 10.53
N ALA A 24 -11.39 1.08 11.04
CA ALA A 24 -10.95 1.04 12.43
C ALA A 24 -12.10 1.32 13.41
N GLU A 25 -13.08 2.15 13.04
CA GLU A 25 -14.27 2.42 13.87
C GLU A 25 -15.17 1.20 13.95
N ASP A 26 -15.35 0.46 12.83
CA ASP A 26 -16.13 -0.79 12.82
C ASP A 26 -15.49 -1.83 13.73
N LEU A 27 -14.16 -1.95 13.74
CA LEU A 27 -13.45 -2.85 14.65
C LEU A 27 -13.60 -2.40 16.11
N ALA A 28 -13.53 -1.10 16.37
CA ALA A 28 -13.69 -0.53 17.70
C ALA A 28 -15.07 -0.79 18.31
N ALA A 29 -16.10 -0.87 17.47
CA ALA A 29 -17.46 -1.22 17.91
C ALA A 29 -17.59 -2.68 18.38
N LEU A 30 -16.63 -3.56 18.03
CA LEU A 30 -16.63 -4.98 18.39
C LEU A 30 -15.92 -5.29 19.71
N THR A 31 -15.37 -4.29 20.41
CA THR A 31 -14.64 -4.46 21.67
C THR A 31 -15.17 -3.56 22.77
N GLU A 32 -15.13 -4.06 24.02
CA GLU A 32 -15.47 -3.29 25.23
C GLU A 32 -14.38 -2.28 25.62
N ARG A 33 -13.18 -2.45 25.11
CA ARG A 33 -11.99 -1.62 25.40
C ARG A 33 -11.42 -1.04 24.10
N PRO A 34 -12.18 -0.17 23.42
CA PRO A 34 -11.74 0.41 22.16
C PRO A 34 -10.46 1.22 22.28
N GLU A 35 -10.20 1.83 23.44
CA GLU A 35 -8.96 2.58 23.69
C GLU A 35 -7.70 1.73 23.59
N LEU A 36 -7.82 0.39 23.71
CA LEU A 36 -6.73 -0.58 23.58
C LEU A 36 -6.74 -1.33 22.22
N LEU A 37 -7.48 -0.80 21.24
CA LEU A 37 -7.50 -1.36 19.87
C LEU A 37 -6.79 -0.41 18.91
N VAL A 38 -6.01 -0.99 18.00
CA VAL A 38 -5.36 -0.31 16.88
C VAL A 38 -5.29 -1.26 15.68
N ILE A 39 -5.19 -0.73 14.47
CA ILE A 39 -4.77 -1.54 13.33
C ILE A 39 -3.25 -1.40 13.19
N ALA A 40 -2.55 -2.52 13.02
CA ALA A 40 -1.15 -2.57 12.62
C ALA A 40 -1.07 -3.41 11.34
N HIS A 41 -1.06 -2.72 10.20
CA HIS A 41 -1.18 -3.33 8.87
C HIS A 41 0.20 -3.49 8.21
N PRO A 42 0.78 -4.72 8.20
CA PRO A 42 2.01 -5.00 7.48
C PRO A 42 1.74 -5.29 6.01
N PHE A 43 2.76 -5.14 5.17
CA PHE A 43 2.69 -5.43 3.73
C PHE A 43 3.33 -6.77 3.38
N GLN A 44 2.74 -7.45 2.39
CA GLN A 44 3.27 -8.72 1.88
C GLN A 44 4.43 -8.50 0.88
N PRO A 45 5.53 -9.24 1.02
CA PRO A 45 5.83 -10.27 2.02
C PRO A 45 6.29 -9.66 3.36
N VAL A 46 5.58 -9.97 4.46
CA VAL A 46 5.76 -9.34 5.79
C VAL A 46 7.20 -9.46 6.32
N HIS A 47 7.90 -10.53 5.99
CA HIS A 47 9.27 -10.78 6.44
C HIS A 47 10.31 -9.95 5.65
N MET A 48 9.93 -9.31 4.54
CA MET A 48 10.85 -8.58 3.66
C MET A 48 10.52 -7.09 3.57
N LEU A 49 9.24 -6.71 3.69
CA LEU A 49 8.84 -5.31 3.68
C LEU A 49 8.77 -4.78 5.10
N PRO A 50 9.52 -3.73 5.43
CA PRO A 50 9.62 -3.23 6.80
C PRO A 50 8.41 -2.39 7.21
N LEU A 51 7.66 -1.82 6.25
CA LEU A 51 6.59 -0.87 6.53
C LEU A 51 5.41 -1.52 7.27
N VAL A 52 4.95 -0.83 8.29
CA VAL A 52 3.68 -1.12 9.00
C VAL A 52 2.88 0.18 9.13
N GLU A 53 1.65 0.17 8.65
CA GLU A 53 0.70 1.25 8.90
C GLU A 53 0.00 1.03 10.23
N VAL A 54 0.16 1.96 11.16
CA VAL A 54 -0.55 2.01 12.43
C VAL A 54 -1.73 2.95 12.27
N VAL A 55 -2.95 2.39 12.28
CA VAL A 55 -4.18 3.17 12.05
C VAL A 55 -4.99 3.22 13.33
N ARG A 56 -5.24 4.43 13.81
CA ARG A 56 -6.07 4.69 14.98
C ARG A 56 -7.51 5.01 14.57
N HIS A 57 -8.43 4.80 15.50
CA HIS A 57 -9.79 5.35 15.48
C HIS A 57 -9.92 6.43 16.57
N GLU A 58 -11.05 7.12 16.63
CA GLU A 58 -11.24 8.27 17.53
C GLU A 58 -11.00 7.95 19.01
N ARG A 59 -11.37 6.73 19.46
CA ARG A 59 -11.24 6.29 20.85
C ARG A 59 -9.91 5.59 21.16
N THR A 60 -9.02 5.37 20.19
CA THR A 60 -7.70 4.77 20.44
C THR A 60 -6.88 5.67 21.38
N ALA A 61 -6.45 5.15 22.52
CA ALA A 61 -5.59 5.90 23.42
C ALA A 61 -4.22 6.16 22.79
N GLN A 62 -3.65 7.34 23.03
CA GLN A 62 -2.30 7.65 22.54
C GLN A 62 -1.27 6.63 23.05
N SER A 63 -1.38 6.21 24.30
CA SER A 63 -0.50 5.18 24.89
C SER A 63 -0.59 3.82 24.15
N THR A 64 -1.72 3.51 23.53
CA THR A 64 -1.87 2.30 22.71
C THR A 64 -1.06 2.43 21.42
N VAL A 65 -1.11 3.60 20.78
CA VAL A 65 -0.29 3.90 19.59
C VAL A 65 1.19 3.85 19.96
N ASP A 66 1.59 4.53 21.03
CA ASP A 66 3.00 4.61 21.46
C ASP A 66 3.59 3.24 21.80
N ARG A 67 2.83 2.39 22.50
CA ARG A 67 3.23 1.00 22.82
C ARG A 67 3.35 0.14 21.57
N THR A 68 2.45 0.33 20.61
CA THR A 68 2.49 -0.40 19.34
C THR A 68 3.70 0.02 18.52
N MET A 69 3.95 1.32 18.41
CA MET A 69 5.14 1.85 17.73
C MET A 69 6.43 1.34 18.36
N ALA A 70 6.57 1.47 19.69
CA ALA A 70 7.77 1.02 20.40
C ALA A 70 8.04 -0.48 20.18
N LEU A 71 6.99 -1.32 20.16
CA LEU A 71 7.15 -2.74 19.84
C LEU A 71 7.63 -2.95 18.39
N LEU A 72 7.02 -2.27 17.44
CA LEU A 72 7.37 -2.40 16.02
C LEU A 72 8.79 -1.91 15.74
N GLU A 73 9.25 -0.87 16.39
CA GLU A 73 10.62 -0.36 16.33
C GLU A 73 11.64 -1.39 16.84
N THR A 74 11.34 -2.11 17.94
CA THR A 74 12.22 -3.21 18.41
C THR A 74 12.33 -4.36 17.39
N LEU A 75 11.36 -4.45 16.47
CA LEU A 75 11.33 -5.42 15.38
C LEU A 75 11.91 -4.83 14.06
N HIS A 76 12.59 -3.70 14.14
CA HIS A 76 13.16 -2.97 13.00
C HIS A 76 12.12 -2.66 11.90
N ARG A 77 10.89 -2.30 12.31
CA ARG A 77 9.85 -1.91 11.36
C ARG A 77 9.81 -0.40 11.18
N GLN A 78 9.57 0.01 9.94
CA GLN A 78 9.28 1.40 9.60
C GLN A 78 7.79 1.64 9.84
N VAL A 79 7.46 2.56 10.74
CA VAL A 79 6.08 2.79 11.16
C VAL A 79 5.57 4.11 10.59
N VAL A 80 4.41 4.08 9.97
CA VAL A 80 3.64 5.27 9.63
C VAL A 80 2.34 5.27 10.41
N VAL A 81 1.98 6.39 11.03
CA VAL A 81 0.77 6.52 11.82
C VAL A 81 -0.30 7.28 11.04
N LEU A 82 -1.46 6.68 10.89
CA LEU A 82 -2.63 7.34 10.34
C LEU A 82 -3.51 7.86 11.48
N ASN A 83 -3.76 9.16 11.48
CA ASN A 83 -4.58 9.82 12.52
C ASN A 83 -6.06 9.45 12.44
N ARG A 84 -6.51 8.90 11.33
CA ARG A 84 -7.85 8.35 11.12
C ARG A 84 -7.83 7.24 10.09
N SER A 85 -8.79 6.35 10.17
CA SER A 85 -9.03 5.33 9.14
C SER A 85 -9.58 5.96 7.85
N VAL A 86 -9.10 5.46 6.72
CA VAL A 86 -9.66 5.73 5.38
C VAL A 86 -9.59 4.44 4.57
N PRO A 87 -10.52 4.18 3.64
CA PRO A 87 -10.49 3.00 2.79
C PRO A 87 -9.15 2.85 2.06
N GLY A 88 -8.48 1.71 2.23
CA GLY A 88 -7.18 1.41 1.61
C GLY A 88 -5.98 2.07 2.29
N PHE A 89 -6.15 2.74 3.41
CA PHE A 89 -5.11 3.43 4.19
C PHE A 89 -4.23 4.35 3.30
N LEU A 90 -2.90 4.31 3.36
CA LEU A 90 -2.03 5.11 2.49
C LEU A 90 -1.55 4.32 1.27
N VAL A 91 -0.86 3.21 1.48
CA VAL A 91 -0.14 2.50 0.41
C VAL A 91 -1.10 1.93 -0.63
N ASN A 92 -2.20 1.29 -0.18
CA ASN A 92 -3.21 0.78 -1.11
C ASN A 92 -3.87 1.91 -1.90
N ARG A 93 -4.09 3.08 -1.30
CA ARG A 93 -4.63 4.25 -2.03
C ARG A 93 -3.69 4.72 -3.12
N PHE A 94 -2.39 4.85 -2.81
CA PHE A 94 -1.39 5.23 -3.82
C PHE A 94 -1.30 4.19 -4.94
N ALA A 95 -1.28 2.90 -4.57
CA ALA A 95 -1.26 1.82 -5.56
C ALA A 95 -2.50 1.86 -6.48
N GLN A 96 -3.70 2.07 -5.91
CA GLN A 96 -4.94 2.14 -6.70
C GLN A 96 -5.03 3.43 -7.54
N ALA A 97 -4.51 4.54 -7.07
CA ALA A 97 -4.44 5.77 -7.87
C ALA A 97 -3.55 5.58 -9.11
N LEU A 98 -2.35 5.00 -8.93
CA LEU A 98 -1.46 4.67 -10.03
C LEU A 98 -2.07 3.63 -10.98
N PHE A 99 -2.69 2.58 -10.44
CA PHE A 99 -3.32 1.54 -11.26
C PHE A 99 -4.47 2.11 -12.10
N ARG A 100 -5.34 2.92 -11.49
CA ARG A 100 -6.46 3.56 -12.19
C ARG A 100 -5.98 4.42 -13.36
N GLU A 101 -4.97 5.26 -13.14
CA GLU A 101 -4.37 6.07 -14.19
C GLU A 101 -3.70 5.20 -15.27
N SER A 102 -2.97 4.16 -14.87
CA SER A 102 -2.31 3.23 -15.80
C SER A 102 -3.30 2.53 -16.73
N ILE A 103 -4.42 2.05 -16.20
CA ILE A 103 -5.47 1.41 -17.01
C ILE A 103 -6.13 2.44 -17.94
N TYR A 104 -6.41 3.65 -17.45
CA TYR A 104 -6.97 4.72 -18.26
C TYR A 104 -6.08 5.04 -19.47
N LEU A 105 -4.80 5.29 -19.26
CA LEU A 105 -3.86 5.57 -20.35
C LEU A 105 -3.75 4.42 -21.35
N MET A 106 -3.82 3.18 -20.87
CA MET A 106 -3.83 2.00 -21.75
C MET A 106 -5.13 1.91 -22.56
N GLU A 107 -6.30 2.14 -21.96
CA GLU A 107 -7.60 2.15 -22.63
C GLU A 107 -7.72 3.26 -23.66
N GLN A 108 -7.09 4.41 -23.43
CA GLN A 108 -7.00 5.53 -24.37
C GLN A 108 -5.95 5.27 -25.49
N GLY A 109 -5.23 4.15 -25.45
CA GLY A 109 -4.20 3.83 -26.43
C GLY A 109 -2.95 4.70 -26.36
N VAL A 110 -2.73 5.41 -25.23
CA VAL A 110 -1.55 6.29 -25.06
C VAL A 110 -0.27 5.48 -24.98
N ALA A 111 -0.28 4.35 -24.27
CA ALA A 111 0.89 3.47 -24.14
C ALA A 111 0.49 2.02 -23.89
N SER A 112 1.38 1.09 -24.20
CA SER A 112 1.21 -0.32 -23.84
C SER A 112 1.42 -0.54 -22.35
N ALA A 113 0.85 -1.62 -21.78
CA ALA A 113 1.09 -2.02 -20.39
C ALA A 113 2.60 -2.14 -20.10
N ALA A 114 3.39 -2.66 -21.02
CA ALA A 114 4.84 -2.80 -20.86
C ALA A 114 5.57 -1.46 -20.84
N ASP A 115 5.11 -0.47 -21.57
CA ASP A 115 5.71 0.88 -21.56
C ASP A 115 5.35 1.64 -20.27
N ILE A 116 4.11 1.51 -19.81
CA ILE A 116 3.66 2.07 -18.53
C ILE A 116 4.49 1.47 -17.38
N ASP A 117 4.65 0.14 -17.36
CA ASP A 117 5.49 -0.52 -16.35
C ASP A 117 6.93 -0.01 -16.39
N ARG A 118 7.53 0.17 -17.58
CA ARG A 118 8.88 0.73 -17.70
C ARG A 118 8.98 2.15 -17.17
N ALA A 119 8.01 3.01 -17.48
CA ALA A 119 7.98 4.39 -16.98
C ALA A 119 7.92 4.43 -15.44
N ILE A 120 7.06 3.62 -14.84
CA ILE A 120 6.95 3.52 -13.38
C ILE A 120 8.26 2.99 -12.77
N GLN A 121 8.81 1.89 -13.30
CA GLN A 121 10.01 1.25 -12.74
C GLN A 121 11.25 2.15 -12.83
N TYR A 122 11.52 2.73 -14.00
CA TYR A 122 12.79 3.42 -14.28
C TYR A 122 12.77 4.92 -13.98
N ALA A 123 11.62 5.50 -13.72
CA ALA A 123 11.52 6.90 -13.30
C ALA A 123 11.04 7.01 -11.85
N MET A 124 9.80 6.62 -11.58
CA MET A 124 9.19 6.78 -10.27
C MET A 124 9.80 5.84 -9.23
N GLY A 125 9.91 4.55 -9.56
CA GLY A 125 10.42 3.52 -8.65
C GLY A 125 11.84 3.79 -8.18
N MET A 126 12.75 4.16 -9.10
CA MET A 126 14.13 4.51 -8.76
C MET A 126 14.22 5.76 -7.87
N ARG A 127 13.40 6.77 -8.17
CA ARG A 127 13.40 8.03 -7.40
C ARG A 127 12.86 7.83 -6.00
N TYR A 128 11.68 7.23 -5.90
CA TYR A 128 10.97 7.09 -4.62
C TYR A 128 11.48 5.95 -3.73
N ALA A 129 12.46 5.18 -4.20
CA ALA A 129 13.23 4.30 -3.35
C ALA A 129 14.27 5.05 -2.48
N SER A 130 14.66 6.26 -2.87
CA SER A 130 15.72 7.03 -2.19
C SER A 130 15.21 8.31 -1.52
N ILE A 131 14.14 8.91 -2.06
CA ILE A 131 13.56 10.15 -1.55
C ILE A 131 12.03 10.05 -1.57
N GLY A 132 11.37 10.63 -0.57
CA GLY A 132 9.91 10.63 -0.50
C GLY A 132 9.28 11.49 -1.61
N LEU A 133 8.06 11.12 -2.02
CA LEU A 133 7.31 11.86 -3.04
C LEU A 133 7.14 13.35 -2.67
N LEU A 134 6.70 13.62 -1.45
CA LEU A 134 6.44 15.00 -0.99
C LEU A 134 7.74 15.80 -0.83
N GLU A 135 8.79 15.17 -0.31
CA GLU A 135 10.11 15.77 -0.20
C GLU A 135 10.67 16.14 -1.58
N TYR A 136 10.47 15.28 -2.58
CA TYR A 136 10.87 15.58 -3.95
C TYR A 136 10.17 16.80 -4.50
N TYR A 137 8.83 16.90 -4.37
CA TYR A 137 8.06 18.03 -4.89
C TYR A 137 8.29 19.32 -4.10
N ASP A 138 8.57 19.23 -2.81
CA ASP A 138 9.00 20.39 -2.01
C ASP A 138 10.34 20.94 -2.48
N ALA A 139 11.29 20.05 -2.79
CA ALA A 139 12.60 20.44 -3.32
C ALA A 139 12.53 21.03 -4.75
N VAL A 140 11.58 20.57 -5.56
CA VAL A 140 11.34 21.08 -6.92
C VAL A 140 10.70 22.48 -6.90
N GLY A 141 9.84 22.74 -5.93
CA GLY A 141 9.14 24.01 -5.72
C GLY A 141 7.72 24.03 -6.28
N PHE A 142 6.85 24.72 -5.56
CA PHE A 142 5.41 24.78 -5.86
C PHE A 142 5.08 25.57 -7.13
N GLU A 143 5.93 26.47 -7.58
CA GLU A 143 5.74 27.19 -8.84
C GLU A 143 5.77 26.24 -10.04
N LEU A 144 6.76 25.34 -10.07
CA LEU A 144 6.84 24.34 -11.13
C LEU A 144 5.71 23.31 -11.01
N GLU A 145 5.43 22.85 -9.78
CA GLU A 145 4.33 21.92 -9.54
C GLU A 145 2.98 22.50 -9.97
N LYS A 146 2.71 23.76 -9.65
CA LYS A 146 1.50 24.46 -10.12
C LYS A 146 1.38 24.44 -11.63
N ALA A 147 2.46 24.79 -12.34
CA ALA A 147 2.45 24.82 -13.81
C ALA A 147 2.21 23.44 -14.43
N ILE A 148 2.75 22.37 -13.82
CA ILE A 148 2.51 20.98 -14.23
C ILE A 148 1.05 20.60 -13.95
N ALA A 149 0.58 20.85 -12.72
CA ALA A 149 -0.77 20.47 -12.28
C ALA A 149 -1.88 21.14 -13.10
N GLU A 150 -1.73 22.42 -13.47
CA GLU A 150 -2.69 23.15 -14.30
C GLU A 150 -2.91 22.49 -15.68
N ASN A 151 -1.89 21.80 -16.20
CA ASN A 151 -1.98 21.11 -17.47
C ASN A 151 -2.40 19.64 -17.34
N VAL A 152 -2.00 18.97 -16.25
CA VAL A 152 -2.17 17.51 -16.11
C VAL A 152 -3.46 17.15 -15.37
N TYR A 153 -3.81 17.85 -14.29
CA TYR A 153 -4.97 17.49 -13.45
C TYR A 153 -6.29 17.43 -14.21
N PRO A 154 -6.58 18.32 -15.19
CA PRO A 154 -7.84 18.25 -15.93
C PRO A 154 -8.02 16.97 -16.75
N ASP A 155 -6.93 16.27 -17.10
CA ASP A 155 -6.93 15.08 -17.94
C ASP A 155 -6.72 13.78 -17.16
N LEU A 156 -6.36 13.85 -15.88
CA LEU A 156 -6.20 12.67 -15.03
C LEU A 156 -7.53 11.91 -14.87
N CYS A 157 -7.44 10.61 -14.85
CA CYS A 157 -8.58 9.73 -14.62
C CYS A 157 -9.22 9.99 -13.26
N ASP A 158 -10.46 10.43 -13.22
CA ASP A 158 -11.24 10.70 -12.01
C ASP A 158 -12.37 9.67 -11.77
N THR A 159 -12.44 8.62 -12.60
CA THR A 159 -13.51 7.60 -12.49
C THR A 159 -13.56 6.99 -11.09
N LYS A 160 -14.78 6.74 -10.63
CA LYS A 160 -15.07 5.97 -9.41
C LYS A 160 -15.52 4.55 -9.70
N GLU A 161 -15.67 4.23 -10.98
CA GLU A 161 -16.11 2.92 -11.46
C GLU A 161 -14.90 2.03 -11.74
N ILE A 162 -15.12 0.71 -11.67
CA ILE A 162 -14.13 -0.27 -12.14
C ILE A 162 -14.03 -0.17 -13.65
N GLN A 163 -12.82 -0.02 -14.17
CA GLN A 163 -12.55 0.22 -15.58
C GLN A 163 -12.84 -1.01 -16.44
N HIS A 164 -13.17 -0.76 -17.71
CA HIS A 164 -13.62 -1.77 -18.69
C HIS A 164 -12.62 -2.94 -18.82
N THR A 165 -11.34 -2.66 -18.93
CA THR A 165 -10.29 -3.70 -19.04
C THR A 165 -10.34 -4.70 -17.89
N THR A 166 -10.56 -4.23 -16.65
CA THR A 166 -10.68 -5.11 -15.48
C THR A 166 -11.95 -5.96 -15.54
N LEU A 167 -13.08 -5.35 -15.90
CA LEU A 167 -14.37 -6.04 -16.00
C LEU A 167 -14.36 -7.07 -17.14
N GLU A 168 -13.78 -6.73 -18.28
CA GLU A 168 -13.62 -7.65 -19.40
C GLU A 168 -12.72 -8.82 -19.06
N GLY A 169 -11.60 -8.56 -18.35
CA GLY A 169 -10.71 -9.60 -17.85
C GLY A 169 -11.44 -10.60 -16.95
N LEU A 170 -12.26 -10.09 -16.03
CA LEU A 170 -13.11 -10.94 -15.17
C LEU A 170 -14.12 -11.74 -15.97
N ALA A 171 -14.85 -11.12 -16.91
CA ALA A 171 -15.88 -11.76 -17.72
C ALA A 171 -15.31 -12.83 -18.66
N SER A 172 -14.10 -12.63 -19.19
CA SER A 172 -13.42 -13.56 -20.10
C SER A 172 -12.54 -14.60 -19.40
N GLY A 173 -12.45 -14.59 -18.07
CA GLY A 173 -11.57 -15.48 -17.31
C GLY A 173 -10.07 -15.15 -17.40
N LYS A 174 -9.70 -14.01 -18.01
CA LYS A 174 -8.31 -13.55 -18.13
C LYS A 174 -7.92 -12.74 -16.88
N THR A 175 -7.88 -13.41 -15.74
CA THR A 175 -7.79 -12.78 -14.41
C THR A 175 -6.36 -12.60 -13.89
N GLY A 176 -5.35 -12.82 -14.72
CA GLY A 176 -3.95 -12.62 -14.34
C GLY A 176 -3.11 -13.89 -14.37
N GLN A 177 -2.03 -13.89 -13.59
CA GLN A 177 -1.01 -14.95 -13.61
C GLN A 177 -1.58 -16.35 -13.37
N ALA A 178 -2.46 -16.52 -12.40
CA ALA A 178 -3.04 -17.83 -12.07
C ALA A 178 -3.91 -18.41 -13.20
N ALA A 179 -4.52 -17.55 -14.01
CA ALA A 179 -5.29 -17.93 -15.20
C ALA A 179 -4.43 -18.06 -16.49
N GLY A 180 -3.13 -17.79 -16.39
CA GLY A 180 -2.22 -17.78 -17.53
C GLY A 180 -2.30 -16.52 -18.40
N HIS A 181 -3.36 -15.73 -18.27
CA HIS A 181 -3.61 -14.52 -19.05
C HIS A 181 -4.23 -13.42 -18.19
N GLY A 182 -3.87 -12.17 -18.48
CA GLY A 182 -4.41 -10.95 -17.88
C GLY A 182 -4.04 -9.77 -18.77
N LEU A 183 -3.49 -8.70 -18.19
CA LEU A 183 -2.83 -7.62 -18.96
C LEU A 183 -1.62 -8.15 -19.75
N TYR A 184 -1.09 -9.28 -19.33
CA TYR A 184 0.01 -9.99 -19.97
C TYR A 184 -0.37 -11.42 -20.30
N ASP A 185 0.26 -11.97 -21.34
CA ASP A 185 0.30 -13.40 -21.59
C ASP A 185 1.36 -14.04 -20.67
N TRP A 186 0.90 -14.65 -19.58
CA TRP A 186 1.76 -15.30 -18.60
C TRP A 186 2.31 -16.65 -19.07
N SER A 187 1.75 -17.25 -20.13
CA SER A 187 2.28 -18.46 -20.74
C SER A 187 3.62 -18.22 -21.44
N GLN A 188 3.88 -16.97 -21.84
CA GLN A 188 5.12 -16.55 -22.50
C GLN A 188 6.15 -15.98 -21.52
N LYS A 189 5.82 -15.89 -20.23
CA LYS A 189 6.72 -15.35 -19.20
C LYS A 189 7.42 -16.47 -18.43
N ASP A 190 8.73 -16.36 -18.28
CA ASP A 190 9.50 -17.20 -17.37
C ASP A 190 9.10 -16.90 -15.91
N ALA A 191 8.47 -17.91 -15.26
CA ALA A 191 7.95 -17.77 -13.90
C ALA A 191 9.07 -17.58 -12.87
N ASP A 192 10.23 -18.19 -13.07
CA ASP A 192 11.37 -18.11 -12.15
C ASP A 192 12.08 -16.76 -12.31
N ASP A 193 12.23 -16.27 -13.55
CA ASP A 193 12.72 -14.91 -13.78
C ASP A 193 11.79 -13.87 -13.18
N PHE A 194 10.49 -14.00 -13.36
CA PHE A 194 9.52 -13.09 -12.75
C PHE A 194 9.61 -13.11 -11.22
N ARG A 195 9.69 -14.30 -10.61
CA ARG A 195 9.83 -14.45 -9.16
C ARG A 195 11.10 -13.78 -8.66
N ARG A 196 12.24 -14.01 -9.32
CA ARG A 196 13.54 -13.39 -8.99
C ARG A 196 13.47 -11.88 -9.05
N ARG A 197 12.96 -11.29 -10.15
CA ARG A 197 12.82 -9.84 -10.31
C ARG A 197 11.88 -9.23 -9.29
N LYS A 198 10.78 -9.88 -8.98
CA LYS A 198 9.83 -9.44 -7.96
C LYS A 198 10.44 -9.39 -6.55
N GLN A 199 11.34 -10.32 -6.23
CA GLN A 199 11.90 -10.46 -4.89
C GLN A 199 13.22 -9.71 -4.70
N SER A 200 14.01 -9.52 -5.75
CA SER A 200 15.36 -8.94 -5.64
C SER A 200 15.43 -7.57 -4.95
N PRO A 201 14.49 -6.62 -5.18
CA PRO A 201 14.50 -5.34 -4.47
C PRO A 201 14.30 -5.50 -2.96
N TYR A 202 13.50 -6.48 -2.54
CA TYR A 202 13.25 -6.75 -1.12
C TYR A 202 14.50 -7.24 -0.41
N PHE A 203 15.28 -8.14 -1.04
CA PHE A 203 16.54 -8.62 -0.47
C PHE A 203 17.60 -7.51 -0.35
N ALA A 204 17.65 -6.60 -1.31
CA ALA A 204 18.53 -5.43 -1.22
C ALA A 204 18.11 -4.51 -0.06
N GLY A 205 16.82 -4.20 0.05
CA GLY A 205 16.26 -3.37 1.10
C GLY A 205 16.46 -3.98 2.50
N VAL A 206 16.22 -5.28 2.69
CA VAL A 206 16.39 -5.93 3.99
C VAL A 206 17.83 -5.76 4.52
N LYS A 207 18.85 -5.76 3.67
CA LYS A 207 20.23 -5.54 4.08
C LYS A 207 20.47 -4.14 4.63
N GLU A 208 19.87 -3.12 4.01
CA GLU A 208 19.99 -1.74 4.49
C GLU A 208 19.24 -1.50 5.81
N TRP A 209 18.09 -2.15 6.00
CA TRP A 209 17.20 -1.86 7.14
C TRP A 209 17.44 -2.72 8.38
N THR A 210 18.11 -3.86 8.23
CA THR A 210 18.33 -4.82 9.33
C THR A 210 19.78 -4.95 9.77
N MET A 211 20.72 -4.40 9.02
CA MET A 211 22.14 -4.40 9.41
C MET A 211 22.41 -3.14 10.25
N PRO A 212 22.86 -3.27 11.52
CA PRO A 212 23.36 -2.11 12.24
C PRO A 212 24.61 -1.57 11.53
N GLU A 213 24.77 -0.25 11.53
CA GLU A 213 26.00 0.40 11.09
C GLU A 213 27.22 -0.06 11.90
#